data_8c3e2717b9fda8dc174a88e52a9e2e42
#
_entry.id   8c3e2717b9fda8dc174a88e52a9e2e42
#
_cell.length_a   1.000
_cell.length_b   1.000
_cell.length_c   1.000
_cell.angle_alpha   90.00
_cell.angle_beta   90.00
_cell.angle_gamma   90.00
#
_symmetry.space_group_name_H-M   'P 1'
#
loop_
_entity.id
_entity.type
_entity.pdbx_description
1 polymer ?
#
loop_
_entity_poly.entity_id
_entity_poly.type
_entity_poly.pdbx_seq_one_letter_code
_entity_poly.pdbx_strand_id
1 'polypeptide(L)' 'MSEQFKDMLFYNIQKHCYVVIEIKTRAFEPGDMGQLGTYIVATDGILRRENDNATIGLLICKTKDNVESFYVA' A
#
# COMPACT_ATOMS: atom_id res chain seq x y z
N MET A 1 20.38 4.05 12.37
CA MET A 1 19.10 4.70 12.04
C MET A 1 18.02 3.64 11.86
N SER A 2 16.92 3.81 12.52
CA SER A 2 15.82 2.86 12.37
C SER A 2 14.91 3.28 11.22
N GLU A 3 14.48 2.33 10.43
CA GLU A 3 13.48 2.57 9.43
C GLU A 3 12.12 2.76 10.07
N GLN A 4 11.38 3.76 9.59
CA GLN A 4 10.04 4.07 10.09
C GLN A 4 8.94 3.60 9.15
N PHE A 5 9.28 3.03 8.01
CA PHE A 5 8.30 2.51 7.08
C PHE A 5 8.85 1.34 6.29
N LYS A 6 7.94 0.55 5.84
CA LYS A 6 8.20 -0.60 5.01
C LYS A 6 7.20 -0.66 3.88
N ASP A 7 7.69 -0.92 2.69
CA ASP A 7 6.85 -1.08 1.50
C ASP A 7 6.95 -2.51 1.03
N MET A 8 5.80 -3.10 0.73
CA MET A 8 5.74 -4.47 0.25
C MET A 8 4.79 -4.57 -0.93
N LEU A 9 5.12 -5.45 -1.86
CA LEU A 9 4.30 -5.71 -3.03
C LEU A 9 3.97 -7.18 -3.08
N PHE A 10 2.68 -7.49 -3.15
CA PHE A 10 2.19 -8.86 -3.26
C PHE A 10 1.30 -9.00 -4.47
N TYR A 11 1.11 -10.23 -4.92
CA TYR A 11 0.12 -10.54 -5.92
C TYR A 11 -0.92 -11.48 -5.31
N ASN A 12 -2.18 -11.09 -5.36
CA ASN A 12 -3.30 -11.91 -4.88
C ASN A 12 -3.81 -12.77 -6.03
N ILE A 13 -3.55 -14.06 -5.96
CA ILE A 13 -3.91 -14.99 -7.02
C ILE A 13 -5.42 -15.10 -7.20
N GLN A 14 -6.16 -15.12 -6.11
CA GLN A 14 -7.62 -15.28 -6.18
C GLN A 14 -8.30 -14.08 -6.81
N LYS A 15 -7.83 -12.90 -6.48
CA LYS A 15 -8.41 -11.65 -6.98
C LYS A 15 -7.73 -11.14 -8.24
N HIS A 16 -6.67 -11.79 -8.67
CA HIS A 16 -5.89 -11.40 -9.84
C HIS A 16 -5.52 -9.92 -9.80
N CYS A 17 -4.87 -9.51 -8.72
CA CYS A 17 -4.41 -8.13 -8.60
C CYS A 17 -3.17 -8.01 -7.74
N TYR A 18 -2.41 -6.96 -7.98
CA TYR A 18 -1.31 -6.59 -7.10
C TYR A 18 -1.85 -5.91 -5.85
N VAL A 19 -1.13 -6.06 -4.75
CA VAL A 19 -1.46 -5.41 -3.49
C VAL A 19 -0.21 -4.70 -3.00
N VAL A 20 -0.31 -3.39 -2.84
CA VAL A 20 0.76 -2.56 -2.27
C VAL A 20 0.44 -2.34 -0.81
N ILE A 21 1.37 -2.71 0.07
CA ILE A 21 1.21 -2.51 1.50
C ILE A 21 2.31 -1.59 1.98
N GLU A 22 1.92 -0.50 2.63
CA GLU A 22 2.84 0.40 3.31
C GLU A 22 2.62 0.33 4.81
N ILE A 23 3.69 0.18 5.57
CA ILE A 23 3.63 0.19 7.02
C ILE A 23 4.44 1.38 7.52
N LYS A 24 3.81 2.24 8.30
CA LYS A 24 4.45 3.38 8.95
C LYS A 24 4.42 3.17 10.46
N THR A 25 5.56 3.37 11.11
CA THR A 25 5.65 3.23 12.57
C THR A 25 5.49 4.59 13.25
N ARG A 26 4.49 5.31 12.80
CA ARG A 26 4.07 6.60 13.35
C ARG A 26 2.60 6.82 13.03
N ALA A 27 2.01 7.89 13.59
CA ALA A 27 0.63 8.24 13.30
C ALA A 27 0.45 8.64 11.84
N PHE A 28 -0.76 8.45 11.34
CA PHE A 28 -1.13 8.81 9.98
C PHE A 28 -0.92 10.30 9.71
N GLU A 29 -0.42 10.60 8.51
CA GLU A 29 -0.32 11.95 7.97
C GLU A 29 -1.01 12.00 6.62
N PRO A 30 -1.68 13.10 6.27
CA PRO A 30 -2.44 13.18 5.00
C PRO A 30 -1.62 12.84 3.75
N GLY A 31 -0.34 13.20 3.72
CA GLY A 31 0.52 12.89 2.59
C GLY A 31 0.75 11.40 2.37
N ASP A 32 0.49 10.57 3.38
CA ASP A 32 0.67 9.12 3.28
C ASP A 32 -0.25 8.51 2.22
N MET A 33 -1.47 9.01 2.10
CA MET A 33 -2.40 8.51 1.09
C MET A 33 -1.96 8.88 -0.32
N GLY A 34 -1.39 10.07 -0.49
CA GLY A 34 -0.83 10.48 -1.78
C GLY A 34 0.31 9.59 -2.21
N GLN A 35 1.20 9.24 -1.30
CA GLN A 35 2.31 8.33 -1.58
C GLN A 35 1.82 6.94 -1.95
N LEU A 36 0.85 6.41 -1.21
CA LEU A 36 0.25 5.12 -1.52
C LEU A 36 -0.39 5.14 -2.91
N GLY A 37 -1.13 6.19 -3.22
CA GLY A 37 -1.74 6.37 -4.55
C GLY A 37 -0.71 6.37 -5.67
N THR A 38 0.44 7.02 -5.45
CA THR A 38 1.53 7.03 -6.42
C THR A 38 2.06 5.62 -6.67
N TYR A 39 2.22 4.82 -5.63
CA TYR A 39 2.68 3.44 -5.77
C TYR A 39 1.65 2.58 -6.49
N ILE A 40 0.37 2.77 -6.23
CA ILE A 40 -0.70 2.05 -6.92
C ILE A 40 -0.66 2.36 -8.42
N VAL A 41 -0.56 3.63 -8.78
CA VAL A 41 -0.49 4.05 -10.18
C VAL A 41 0.76 3.47 -10.86
N ALA A 42 1.90 3.52 -10.19
CA ALA A 42 3.12 2.96 -10.73
C ALA A 42 3.03 1.46 -10.94
N THR A 43 2.45 0.74 -9.99
CA THR A 43 2.26 -0.71 -10.09
C THR A 43 1.35 -1.06 -11.26
N ASP A 44 0.23 -0.36 -11.39
CA ASP A 44 -0.67 -0.56 -12.53
C ASP A 44 0.02 -0.28 -13.85
N GLY A 45 0.83 0.77 -13.92
CA GLY A 45 1.49 1.14 -15.17
C GLY A 45 2.62 0.22 -15.57
N ILE A 46 3.30 -0.39 -14.60
CA ILE A 46 4.52 -1.16 -14.87
C ILE A 46 4.27 -2.66 -14.84
N LEU A 47 3.48 -3.15 -13.90
CA LEU A 47 3.35 -4.58 -13.62
C LEU A 47 2.01 -5.17 -13.98
N ARG A 48 0.95 -4.40 -13.89
CA ARG A 48 -0.40 -4.88 -14.16
C ARG A 48 -0.52 -5.37 -15.59
N ARG A 49 -1.07 -6.56 -15.76
CA ARG A 49 -1.32 -7.16 -17.06
C ARG A 49 -2.79 -7.05 -17.41
N GLU A 50 -3.09 -7.38 -18.68
CA GLU A 50 -4.43 -7.24 -19.25
C GLU A 50 -5.49 -7.98 -18.44
N ASN A 51 -5.15 -9.16 -17.92
CA ASN A 51 -6.09 -9.98 -17.16
C ASN A 51 -6.11 -9.65 -15.67
N ASP A 52 -5.32 -8.69 -15.23
CA ASP A 52 -5.30 -8.29 -13.84
C ASP A 52 -6.35 -7.24 -13.54
N ASN A 53 -6.94 -7.34 -12.37
CA ASN A 53 -7.78 -6.29 -11.82
C ASN A 53 -6.90 -5.16 -11.28
N ALA A 54 -7.53 -4.03 -10.96
CA ALA A 54 -6.81 -2.87 -10.46
C ALA A 54 -6.08 -3.18 -9.15
N THR A 55 -4.90 -2.59 -9.00
CA THR A 55 -4.09 -2.75 -7.80
C THR A 55 -4.80 -2.20 -6.57
N ILE A 56 -4.67 -2.90 -5.47
CA ILE A 56 -5.21 -2.53 -4.17
C ILE A 56 -4.08 -1.96 -3.33
N GLY A 57 -4.36 -0.90 -2.59
CA GLY A 57 -3.42 -0.33 -1.63
C GLY A 57 -3.90 -0.49 -0.20
N LEU A 58 -2.96 -0.76 0.70
CA LEU A 58 -3.22 -0.84 2.13
C LEU A 58 -2.13 -0.07 2.86
N LEU A 59 -2.53 0.89 3.67
CA LEU A 59 -1.63 1.66 4.52
C LEU A 59 -1.92 1.29 5.97
N ILE A 60 -0.88 0.92 6.69
CA ILE A 60 -0.97 0.59 8.12
C ILE A 60 -0.09 1.58 8.87
N CYS A 61 -0.70 2.35 9.77
CA CYS A 61 0.03 3.28 10.64
C CYS A 61 -0.04 2.76 12.06
N LYS A 62 1.11 2.47 12.62
CA LYS A 62 1.22 1.87 13.95
C LYS A 62 1.99 2.79 14.88
N THR A 63 1.36 3.11 16.01
CA THR A 63 2.02 3.77 17.12
C THR A 63 2.11 2.80 18.29
N LYS A 64 2.66 3.27 19.40
CA LYS A 64 2.75 2.46 20.62
C LYS A 64 1.38 1.95 21.08
N ASP A 65 0.36 2.78 20.96
CA ASP A 65 -0.95 2.50 21.55
C ASP A 65 -2.05 2.25 20.52
N ASN A 66 -1.76 2.38 19.22
CA ASN A 66 -2.81 2.35 18.22
C ASN A 66 -2.33 1.82 16.87
N VAL A 67 -3.24 1.16 16.15
CA VAL A 67 -3.02 0.75 14.77
C VAL A 67 -4.20 1.23 13.94
N GLU A 68 -3.90 1.98 12.89
CA GLU A 68 -4.91 2.44 11.94
C GLU A 68 -4.61 1.88 10.56
N SER A 69 -5.66 1.47 9.83
CA SER A 69 -5.53 0.92 8.49
C SER A 69 -6.38 1.72 7.52
N PHE A 70 -5.83 1.97 6.34
CA PHE A 70 -6.51 2.69 5.26
C PHE A 70 -6.41 1.85 3.99
N TYR A 71 -7.52 1.67 3.34
CA TYR A 71 -7.65 0.77 2.19
C TYR A 71 -8.07 1.56 0.96
N VAL A 72 -7.39 1.30 -0.16
CA VAL A 72 -7.70 1.89 -1.46
C VAL A 72 -7.87 0.76 -2.46
N ALA A 73 -9.04 0.71 -3.10
CA ALA A 73 -9.34 -0.30 -4.11
C ALA A 73 -9.40 0.33 -5.51
#